data_d1eb44762e1aa1db7f3a7979ec91787d
#
_entry.id   d1eb44762e1aa1db7f3a7979ec91787d
#
_cell.length_a   1.000
_cell.length_b   1.000
_cell.length_c   1.000
_cell.angle_alpha   90.00
_cell.angle_beta   90.00
_cell.angle_gamma   90.00
#
_symmetry.space_group_name_H-M   'P 1'
#
loop_
_entity.id
_entity.type
_entity.pdbx_description
1 polymer ?
#
loop_
_entity_poly.entity_id
_entity_poly.type
_entity_poly.pdbx_seq_one_letter_code
_entity_poly.pdbx_strand_id
1 'polypeptide(L)'
;LIIDETGDKKKGSTTDYVKRQYIGNLGKIENGIVAVTAYGLFEGMTFPLMFEVYKPKQRLLESDVYHTKPEIAVVLIRKLREMGFKFKLVLADSLYGESESNFISVLCQLQLNFVVAIRSNHGVWLPQGQKVRYNRWRPYNRIFSDGQQEKRYIRSYSIWQAPYRSILASYHRPRNFTAKFDLVYHDPCSWY
;
A
#
# COMPACT_ATOMS: atom_id res chain seq x y z
N LEU A 1 -7.09 4.14 8.29
CA LEU A 1 -6.62 5.05 7.26
C LEU A 1 -6.24 4.26 6.01
N ILE A 2 -6.65 4.72 4.84
CA ILE A 2 -6.33 4.12 3.55
C ILE A 2 -5.52 5.15 2.77
N ILE A 3 -4.35 4.75 2.28
CA ILE A 3 -3.50 5.55 1.40
C ILE A 3 -3.54 4.95 0.00
N ASP A 4 -3.87 5.78 -0.97
CA ASP A 4 -3.97 5.35 -2.37
C ASP A 4 -3.70 6.54 -3.32
N GLU A 5 -3.68 6.29 -4.61
CA GLU A 5 -3.49 7.28 -5.65
C GLU A 5 -4.75 7.48 -6.46
N THR A 6 -5.04 8.73 -6.74
CA THR A 6 -6.10 9.10 -7.69
C THR A 6 -5.47 9.87 -8.84
N GLY A 7 -5.75 9.45 -10.06
CA GLY A 7 -5.24 10.13 -11.26
C GLY A 7 -6.36 10.61 -12.17
N ASP A 8 -6.13 11.77 -12.77
CA ASP A 8 -7.03 12.37 -13.77
C ASP A 8 -6.29 12.61 -15.11
N LYS A 9 -6.85 12.08 -16.19
CA LYS A 9 -6.30 12.23 -17.53
C LYS A 9 -6.46 13.67 -18.02
N LYS A 10 -5.39 14.21 -18.60
CA LYS A 10 -5.39 15.52 -19.26
C LYS A 10 -5.04 15.39 -20.75
N LYS A 11 -5.75 16.11 -21.60
CA LYS A 11 -5.51 16.11 -23.05
C LYS A 11 -4.26 16.90 -23.43
N GLY A 12 -3.96 17.97 -22.68
CA GLY A 12 -2.81 18.86 -22.93
C GLY A 12 -1.63 18.59 -21.99
N SER A 13 -0.57 19.36 -22.17
CA SER A 13 0.65 19.35 -21.35
C SER A 13 0.93 20.67 -20.64
N THR A 14 0.08 21.69 -20.80
CA THR A 14 0.28 23.05 -20.28
C THR A 14 -0.11 23.20 -18.83
N THR A 15 -1.05 22.39 -18.34
CA THR A 15 -1.45 22.43 -16.92
C THR A 15 -0.28 22.00 -16.03
N ASP A 16 -0.09 22.68 -14.89
CA ASP A 16 0.95 22.37 -13.94
C ASP A 16 0.89 20.91 -13.50
N TYR A 17 2.08 20.31 -13.30
CA TYR A 17 2.29 18.93 -12.86
C TYR A 17 1.76 17.84 -13.81
N VAL A 18 1.19 18.19 -14.99
CA VAL A 18 0.82 17.21 -16.00
C VAL A 18 2.07 16.53 -16.54
N LYS A 19 2.07 15.22 -16.52
CA LYS A 19 3.13 14.36 -17.08
C LYS A 19 2.53 13.07 -17.60
N ARG A 20 3.22 12.45 -18.56
CA ARG A 20 2.95 11.07 -18.95
C ARG A 20 3.35 10.12 -17.82
N GLN A 21 2.36 9.53 -17.17
CA GLN A 21 2.54 8.65 -16.01
C GLN A 21 1.42 7.60 -15.94
N TYR A 22 1.60 6.58 -15.12
CA TYR A 22 0.56 5.57 -14.92
C TYR A 22 -0.62 6.20 -14.16
N ILE A 23 -1.82 6.00 -14.68
CA ILE A 23 -3.07 6.48 -14.11
C ILE A 23 -3.89 5.26 -13.73
N GLY A 24 -4.02 5.00 -12.40
CA GLY A 24 -4.56 3.77 -11.86
C GLY A 24 -5.97 3.44 -12.34
N ASN A 25 -6.88 4.41 -12.34
CA ASN A 25 -8.26 4.24 -12.80
C ASN A 25 -8.40 3.94 -14.30
N LEU A 26 -7.36 4.24 -15.10
CA LEU A 26 -7.31 3.91 -16.53
C LEU A 26 -6.51 2.64 -16.82
N GLY A 27 -5.75 2.14 -15.84
CA GLY A 27 -4.89 0.97 -15.99
C GLY A 27 -3.75 1.12 -17.01
N LYS A 28 -3.38 2.35 -17.40
CA LYS A 28 -2.39 2.62 -18.44
C LYS A 28 -1.62 3.92 -18.21
N ILE A 29 -0.54 4.09 -18.99
CA ILE A 29 0.28 5.30 -18.99
C ILE A 29 -0.34 6.33 -19.95
N GLU A 30 -0.75 7.47 -19.40
CA GLU A 30 -1.34 8.60 -20.13
C GLU A 30 -0.84 9.94 -19.56
N ASN A 31 -1.07 11.03 -20.30
CA ASN A 31 -0.87 12.36 -19.74
C ASN A 31 -1.93 12.64 -18.67
N GLY A 32 -1.50 13.06 -17.51
CA GLY A 32 -2.42 13.37 -16.41
C GLY A 32 -1.74 13.90 -15.17
N ILE A 33 -2.57 14.24 -14.21
CA ILE A 33 -2.17 14.62 -12.85
C ILE A 33 -2.51 13.45 -11.93
N VAL A 34 -1.63 13.18 -10.96
CA VAL A 34 -1.86 12.17 -9.93
C VAL A 34 -1.76 12.84 -8.57
N ALA A 35 -2.68 12.52 -7.70
CA ALA A 35 -2.65 12.92 -6.30
C ALA A 35 -2.53 11.67 -5.40
N VAL A 36 -1.78 11.79 -4.33
CA VAL A 36 -1.79 10.84 -3.23
C VAL A 36 -2.94 11.25 -2.31
N THR A 37 -3.78 10.28 -1.96
CA THR A 37 -5.01 10.50 -1.21
C THR A 37 -5.00 9.70 0.08
N ALA A 38 -5.59 10.29 1.13
CA ALA A 38 -5.80 9.66 2.42
C ALA A 38 -7.30 9.61 2.72
N TYR A 39 -7.84 8.40 2.91
CA TYR A 39 -9.23 8.16 3.26
C TYR A 39 -9.35 7.56 4.65
N GLY A 40 -10.29 8.08 5.44
CA GLY A 40 -10.77 7.42 6.64
C GLY A 40 -11.79 6.33 6.31
N LEU A 41 -11.74 5.22 7.04
CA LEU A 41 -12.81 4.22 7.06
C LEU A 41 -13.37 4.15 8.49
N PHE A 42 -14.65 4.41 8.64
CA PHE A 42 -15.35 4.33 9.92
C PHE A 42 -16.76 3.78 9.71
N GLU A 43 -17.12 2.74 10.43
CA GLU A 43 -18.44 2.08 10.35
C GLU A 43 -18.90 1.72 8.92
N GLY A 44 -17.96 1.26 8.10
CA GLY A 44 -18.23 0.86 6.70
C GLY A 44 -18.31 2.02 5.71
N MET A 45 -18.22 3.26 6.17
CA MET A 45 -18.17 4.45 5.31
C MET A 45 -16.75 4.93 5.09
N THR A 46 -16.45 5.39 3.88
CA THR A 46 -15.16 6.01 3.52
C THR A 46 -15.30 7.52 3.41
N PHE A 47 -14.35 8.23 3.98
CA PHE A 47 -14.32 9.70 3.97
C PHE A 47 -13.00 10.18 3.37
N PRO A 48 -13.01 11.08 2.37
CA PRO A 48 -11.79 11.75 1.95
C PRO A 48 -11.33 12.68 3.08
N LEU A 49 -10.11 12.48 3.56
CA LEU A 49 -9.54 13.27 4.65
C LEU A 49 -8.58 14.33 4.13
N MET A 50 -7.67 13.92 3.25
CA MET A 50 -6.62 14.79 2.73
C MET A 50 -6.08 14.24 1.42
N PHE A 51 -5.54 15.14 0.59
CA PHE A 51 -4.78 14.75 -0.60
C PHE A 51 -3.64 15.74 -0.85
N GLU A 52 -2.64 15.29 -1.60
CA GLU A 52 -1.55 16.14 -2.09
C GLU A 52 -1.23 15.76 -3.53
N VAL A 53 -1.09 16.76 -4.40
CA VAL A 53 -0.77 16.55 -5.81
C VAL A 53 0.70 16.13 -5.93
N TYR A 54 0.95 15.02 -6.62
CA TYR A 54 2.30 14.61 -6.97
C TYR A 54 2.91 15.55 -8.00
N LYS A 55 4.06 16.13 -7.68
CA LYS A 55 4.79 17.08 -8.52
C LYS A 55 5.97 16.37 -9.19
N PRO A 56 5.88 15.99 -10.47
CA PRO A 56 6.98 15.32 -11.16
C PRO A 56 8.23 16.20 -11.24
N LYS A 57 9.43 15.62 -11.06
CA LYS A 57 10.71 16.36 -11.06
C LYS A 57 10.88 17.34 -12.24
N GLN A 58 10.43 16.93 -13.43
CA GLN A 58 10.55 17.74 -14.66
C GLN A 58 9.51 18.87 -14.77
N ARG A 59 8.60 18.97 -13.80
CA ARG A 59 7.49 19.91 -13.80
C ARG A 59 7.39 20.72 -12.50
N LEU A 60 8.47 20.74 -11.71
CA LEU A 60 8.55 21.53 -10.48
C LEU A 60 8.60 23.02 -10.85
N LEU A 61 7.87 23.82 -10.08
CA LEU A 61 7.98 25.28 -10.09
C LEU A 61 9.11 25.68 -9.11
N GLU A 62 9.55 26.95 -9.16
CA GLU A 62 10.69 27.45 -8.36
C GLU A 62 10.51 27.24 -6.84
N SER A 63 9.28 27.31 -6.34
CA SER A 63 8.97 27.13 -4.92
C SER A 63 8.68 25.67 -4.52
N ASP A 64 8.71 24.75 -5.49
CA ASP A 64 8.34 23.36 -5.22
C ASP A 64 9.49 22.56 -4.63
N VAL A 65 9.18 21.75 -3.62
CA VAL A 65 10.07 20.71 -3.13
C VAL A 65 9.61 19.38 -3.71
N TYR A 66 10.56 18.62 -4.27
CA TYR A 66 10.27 17.30 -4.79
C TYR A 66 10.07 16.28 -3.66
N HIS A 67 8.95 15.57 -3.75
CA HIS A 67 8.67 14.40 -2.93
C HIS A 67 8.25 13.23 -3.82
N THR A 68 8.72 12.04 -3.48
CA THR A 68 8.17 10.79 -4.02
C THR A 68 6.76 10.58 -3.47
N LYS A 69 5.95 9.75 -4.13
CA LYS A 69 4.60 9.46 -3.66
C LYS A 69 4.56 8.82 -2.25
N PRO A 70 5.48 7.87 -1.90
CA PRO A 70 5.58 7.40 -0.51
C PRO A 70 5.93 8.49 0.51
N GLU A 71 6.79 9.44 0.18
CA GLU A 71 7.09 10.58 1.05
C GLU A 71 5.87 11.50 1.23
N ILE A 72 5.12 11.76 0.14
CA ILE A 72 3.85 12.49 0.24
C ILE A 72 2.88 11.78 1.18
N ALA A 73 2.73 10.47 1.06
CA ALA A 73 1.87 9.69 1.95
C ALA A 73 2.25 9.85 3.43
N VAL A 74 3.54 9.85 3.73
CA VAL A 74 4.04 10.11 5.10
C VAL A 74 3.71 11.52 5.56
N VAL A 75 3.86 12.52 4.70
CA VAL A 75 3.47 13.91 5.02
C VAL A 75 1.98 13.99 5.37
N LEU A 76 1.11 13.34 4.57
CA LEU A 76 -0.32 13.28 4.86
C LEU A 76 -0.63 12.60 6.20
N ILE A 77 0.02 11.47 6.49
CA ILE A 77 -0.14 10.74 7.76
C ILE A 77 0.25 11.61 8.96
N ARG A 78 1.38 12.31 8.87
CA ARG A 78 1.85 13.21 9.95
C ARG A 78 0.87 14.36 10.17
N LYS A 79 0.46 15.05 9.10
CA LYS A 79 -0.52 16.14 9.16
C LYS A 79 -1.84 15.69 9.78
N LEU A 80 -2.37 14.53 9.38
CA LEU A 80 -3.61 13.99 9.96
C LEU A 80 -3.47 13.74 11.47
N ARG A 81 -2.32 13.21 11.92
CA ARG A 81 -2.06 13.02 13.35
C ARG A 81 -1.95 14.35 14.11
N GLU A 82 -1.26 15.33 13.54
CA GLU A 82 -1.17 16.69 14.10
C GLU A 82 -2.55 17.36 14.24
N MET A 83 -3.45 17.09 13.27
CA MET A 83 -4.85 17.52 13.34
C MET A 83 -5.69 16.75 14.37
N GLY A 84 -5.11 15.75 15.05
CA GLY A 84 -5.79 14.98 16.09
C GLY A 84 -6.51 13.72 15.61
N PHE A 85 -6.42 13.36 14.34
CA PHE A 85 -7.00 12.10 13.85
C PHE A 85 -6.30 10.88 14.47
N LYS A 86 -7.11 9.98 15.05
CA LYS A 86 -6.66 8.71 15.61
C LYS A 86 -7.13 7.57 14.72
N PHE A 87 -6.21 6.84 14.13
CA PHE A 87 -6.50 5.67 13.32
C PHE A 87 -5.70 4.46 13.85
N LYS A 88 -6.35 3.29 13.87
CA LYS A 88 -5.79 2.06 14.40
C LYS A 88 -4.92 1.32 13.38
N LEU A 89 -5.14 1.54 12.10
CA LEU A 89 -4.54 0.78 11.02
C LEU A 89 -4.32 1.67 9.78
N VAL A 90 -3.17 1.52 9.13
CA VAL A 90 -2.86 2.10 7.82
C VAL A 90 -2.91 1.00 6.76
N LEU A 91 -3.67 1.22 5.70
CA LEU A 91 -3.74 0.34 4.53
C LEU A 91 -3.11 1.06 3.35
N ALA A 92 -2.28 0.38 2.57
CA ALA A 92 -1.71 0.93 1.35
C ALA A 92 -1.38 -0.19 0.35
N ASP A 93 -1.25 0.17 -0.92
CA ASP A 93 -0.92 -0.75 -1.99
C ASP A 93 0.59 -1.06 -2.09
N SER A 94 0.99 -1.76 -3.14
CA SER A 94 2.37 -2.20 -3.34
C SER A 94 3.37 -1.07 -3.65
N LEU A 95 2.92 0.08 -4.14
CA LEU A 95 3.78 1.23 -4.34
C LEU A 95 4.38 1.71 -3.02
N TYR A 96 3.56 1.71 -1.97
CA TYR A 96 3.94 2.12 -0.62
C TYR A 96 4.57 0.96 0.15
N GLY A 97 4.03 -0.25 0.00
CA GLY A 97 4.50 -1.44 0.70
C GLY A 97 5.92 -1.87 0.35
N GLU A 98 6.40 -1.53 -0.84
CA GLU A 98 7.77 -1.78 -1.28
C GLU A 98 8.74 -0.62 -0.96
N SER A 99 8.25 0.47 -0.41
CA SER A 99 9.06 1.64 -0.02
C SER A 99 9.50 1.54 1.44
N GLU A 100 10.53 0.73 1.70
CA GLU A 100 11.03 0.47 3.05
C GLU A 100 11.46 1.75 3.76
N SER A 101 12.39 2.52 3.17
CA SER A 101 12.99 3.70 3.81
C SER A 101 12.02 4.88 3.95
N ASN A 102 11.21 5.13 2.92
CA ASN A 102 10.39 6.34 2.85
C ASN A 102 8.96 6.15 3.36
N PHE A 103 8.52 4.91 3.61
CA PHE A 103 7.16 4.66 4.08
C PHE A 103 7.13 3.69 5.28
N ILE A 104 7.58 2.44 5.10
CA ILE A 104 7.44 1.40 6.13
C ILE A 104 8.21 1.76 7.40
N SER A 105 9.46 2.18 7.27
CA SER A 105 10.29 2.59 8.42
C SER A 105 9.67 3.75 9.18
N VAL A 106 9.00 4.68 8.48
CA VAL A 106 8.31 5.80 9.13
C VAL A 106 7.06 5.34 9.86
N LEU A 107 6.26 4.43 9.30
CA LEU A 107 5.12 3.84 10.01
C LEU A 107 5.55 3.15 11.31
N CYS A 108 6.68 2.41 11.28
CA CYS A 108 7.27 1.79 12.46
C CYS A 108 7.71 2.84 13.50
N GLN A 109 8.43 3.89 13.08
CA GLN A 109 8.83 4.99 13.96
C GLN A 109 7.63 5.69 14.62
N LEU A 110 6.54 5.83 13.88
CA LEU A 110 5.28 6.42 14.38
C LEU A 110 4.45 5.43 15.21
N GLN A 111 4.92 4.19 15.37
CA GLN A 111 4.21 3.11 16.08
C GLN A 111 2.80 2.87 15.53
N LEU A 112 2.65 2.93 14.21
CA LEU A 112 1.39 2.71 13.53
C LEU A 112 1.30 1.27 13.03
N ASN A 113 0.16 0.63 13.29
CA ASN A 113 -0.15 -0.64 12.67
C ASN A 113 -0.46 -0.44 11.19
N PHE A 114 0.02 -1.33 10.36
CA PHE A 114 -0.22 -1.25 8.94
C PHE A 114 -0.41 -2.62 8.28
N VAL A 115 -1.16 -2.62 7.18
CA VAL A 115 -1.26 -3.72 6.24
C VAL A 115 -1.02 -3.14 4.85
N VAL A 116 0.01 -3.60 4.18
CA VAL A 116 0.40 -3.12 2.85
C VAL A 116 0.58 -4.28 1.90
N ALA A 117 0.23 -4.07 0.64
CA ALA A 117 0.52 -5.05 -0.39
C ALA A 117 2.00 -4.95 -0.80
N ILE A 118 2.56 -6.07 -1.26
CA ILE A 118 3.83 -6.12 -2.00
C ILE A 118 3.62 -6.97 -3.25
N ARG A 119 4.36 -6.69 -4.32
CA ARG A 119 4.23 -7.45 -5.57
C ARG A 119 4.68 -8.90 -5.39
N SER A 120 4.06 -9.81 -6.12
CA SER A 120 4.34 -11.24 -6.04
C SER A 120 5.78 -11.64 -6.40
N ASN A 121 6.48 -10.81 -7.15
CA ASN A 121 7.88 -10.99 -7.52
C ASN A 121 8.85 -10.28 -6.56
N HIS A 122 8.35 -9.69 -5.47
CA HIS A 122 9.19 -9.08 -4.45
C HIS A 122 9.94 -10.16 -3.66
N GLY A 123 11.26 -10.07 -3.62
CA GLY A 123 12.09 -11.00 -2.86
C GLY A 123 11.96 -10.77 -1.35
N VAL A 124 11.79 -11.83 -0.60
CA VAL A 124 11.77 -11.80 0.88
C VAL A 124 12.77 -12.79 1.45
N TRP A 125 13.45 -12.40 2.51
CA TRP A 125 14.37 -13.28 3.24
C TRP A 125 13.61 -13.97 4.37
N LEU A 126 13.68 -15.29 4.40
CA LEU A 126 13.13 -16.05 5.52
C LEU A 126 14.20 -16.20 6.62
N PRO A 127 13.81 -16.25 7.90
CA PRO A 127 14.72 -16.58 8.99
C PRO A 127 15.42 -17.91 8.77
N GLN A 128 16.66 -18.05 9.25
CA GLN A 128 17.41 -19.27 9.16
C GLN A 128 16.62 -20.44 9.79
N GLY A 129 16.57 -21.56 9.10
CA GLY A 129 15.81 -22.74 9.54
C GLY A 129 14.31 -22.71 9.25
N GLN A 130 13.76 -21.58 8.81
CA GLN A 130 12.37 -21.54 8.37
C GLN A 130 12.22 -22.10 6.96
N LYS A 131 11.41 -23.16 6.84
CA LYS A 131 11.08 -23.78 5.55
C LYS A 131 9.65 -23.50 5.15
N VAL A 132 9.43 -23.26 3.86
CA VAL A 132 8.08 -23.15 3.30
C VAL A 132 7.44 -24.54 3.30
N ARG A 133 6.41 -24.73 4.14
CA ARG A 133 5.67 -26.00 4.21
C ARG A 133 4.28 -25.82 3.60
N TYR A 134 3.93 -26.65 2.63
CA TYR A 134 2.65 -26.58 1.90
C TYR A 134 1.41 -26.79 2.76
N ASN A 135 1.52 -27.53 3.86
CA ASN A 135 0.41 -27.93 4.70
C ASN A 135 -0.07 -26.83 5.70
N ARG A 136 0.50 -25.64 5.65
CA ARG A 136 0.12 -24.52 6.55
C ARG A 136 -0.83 -23.50 5.92
N TRP A 137 -1.33 -23.76 4.74
CA TRP A 137 -2.33 -22.93 4.10
C TRP A 137 -3.68 -23.06 4.79
N ARG A 138 -4.30 -21.95 5.21
CA ARG A 138 -5.62 -21.90 5.80
C ARG A 138 -6.63 -21.40 4.79
N PRO A 139 -7.72 -22.10 4.51
CA PRO A 139 -8.76 -21.60 3.64
C PRO A 139 -9.55 -20.48 4.31
N TYR A 140 -9.96 -19.49 3.52
CA TYR A 140 -10.94 -18.48 3.91
C TYR A 140 -11.80 -18.08 2.72
N ASN A 141 -13.00 -17.56 2.99
CA ASN A 141 -13.87 -17.04 1.94
C ASN A 141 -13.67 -15.53 1.84
N ARG A 142 -13.14 -15.08 0.69
CA ARG A 142 -13.14 -13.67 0.35
C ARG A 142 -14.55 -13.28 -0.09
N ILE A 143 -15.11 -12.27 0.53
CA ILE A 143 -16.39 -11.68 0.16
C ILE A 143 -16.10 -10.39 -0.61
N PHE A 144 -16.66 -10.27 -1.81
CA PHE A 144 -16.58 -9.08 -2.64
C PHE A 144 -17.73 -8.12 -2.31
N SER A 145 -17.60 -6.86 -2.76
CA SER A 145 -18.63 -5.82 -2.54
C SER A 145 -19.99 -6.15 -3.14
N ASP A 146 -20.02 -6.99 -4.17
CA ASP A 146 -21.24 -7.51 -4.80
C ASP A 146 -21.84 -8.74 -4.10
N GLY A 147 -21.25 -9.15 -2.97
CA GLY A 147 -21.67 -10.33 -2.19
C GLY A 147 -21.14 -11.67 -2.71
N GLN A 148 -20.45 -11.70 -3.84
CA GLN A 148 -19.83 -12.92 -4.34
C GLN A 148 -18.76 -13.41 -3.35
N GLN A 149 -18.65 -14.74 -3.23
CA GLN A 149 -17.68 -15.38 -2.37
C GLN A 149 -16.70 -16.21 -3.19
N GLU A 150 -15.43 -16.08 -2.83
CA GLU A 150 -14.36 -16.83 -3.46
C GLU A 150 -13.49 -17.50 -2.40
N LYS A 151 -13.35 -18.82 -2.50
CA LYS A 151 -12.46 -19.56 -1.60
C LYS A 151 -11.01 -19.25 -1.92
N ARG A 152 -10.30 -18.68 -0.97
CA ARG A 152 -8.87 -18.39 -1.02
C ARG A 152 -8.11 -19.09 0.10
N TYR A 153 -6.81 -19.08 0.00
CA TYR A 153 -5.93 -19.68 1.00
C TYR A 153 -4.96 -18.61 1.48
N ILE A 154 -4.76 -18.54 2.79
CA ILE A 154 -3.85 -17.61 3.43
C ILE A 154 -2.79 -18.35 4.23
N ARG A 155 -1.60 -17.79 4.26
CA ARG A 155 -0.50 -18.29 5.06
C ARG A 155 0.33 -17.13 5.60
N SER A 156 0.78 -17.25 6.85
CA SER A 156 1.71 -16.33 7.48
C SER A 156 3.14 -16.80 7.34
N TYR A 157 4.04 -15.89 7.05
CA TYR A 157 5.48 -16.06 7.07
C TYR A 157 6.10 -15.01 7.97
N SER A 158 7.02 -15.40 8.84
CA SER A 158 7.93 -14.45 9.46
C SER A 158 9.07 -14.18 8.49
N ILE A 159 9.46 -12.93 8.33
CA ILE A 159 10.60 -12.56 7.49
C ILE A 159 11.73 -12.02 8.36
N TRP A 160 12.96 -12.20 7.88
CA TRP A 160 14.14 -11.65 8.56
C TRP A 160 14.25 -10.17 8.22
N GLN A 161 13.86 -9.36 9.13
CA GLN A 161 14.37 -7.99 9.38
C GLN A 161 13.66 -7.53 10.66
N ALA A 162 14.46 -7.15 11.64
CA ALA A 162 13.99 -6.83 12.97
C ALA A 162 12.99 -5.67 13.00
N PRO A 163 12.07 -5.61 13.98
CA PRO A 163 11.57 -6.71 14.78
C PRO A 163 10.21 -7.24 14.25
N TYR A 164 10.13 -8.54 14.03
CA TYR A 164 8.86 -9.31 13.87
C TYR A 164 7.87 -8.86 12.82
N ARG A 165 8.28 -8.83 11.56
CA ARG A 165 7.37 -8.59 10.45
C ARG A 165 6.80 -9.90 9.92
N SER A 166 5.49 -9.97 9.72
CA SER A 166 4.83 -11.12 9.11
C SER A 166 4.29 -10.78 7.74
N ILE A 167 4.49 -11.67 6.79
CA ILE A 167 3.86 -11.61 5.48
C ILE A 167 2.70 -12.59 5.44
N LEU A 168 1.54 -12.11 5.00
CA LEU A 168 0.40 -12.92 4.68
C LEU A 168 0.36 -13.14 3.17
N ALA A 169 0.56 -14.37 2.72
CA ALA A 169 0.38 -14.74 1.33
C ALA A 169 -1.03 -15.26 1.10
N SER A 170 -1.76 -14.64 0.18
CA SER A 170 -3.09 -15.10 -0.24
C SER A 170 -3.03 -15.78 -1.59
N TYR A 171 -3.74 -16.90 -1.77
CA TYR A 171 -3.65 -17.74 -2.95
C TYR A 171 -4.98 -18.34 -3.41
N HIS A 172 -5.17 -18.42 -4.74
CA HIS A 172 -6.36 -19.00 -5.38
C HIS A 172 -6.39 -20.54 -5.38
N ARG A 173 -5.23 -21.18 -5.56
CA ARG A 173 -5.10 -22.66 -5.60
C ARG A 173 -3.72 -23.11 -5.08
N PRO A 174 -3.65 -24.03 -4.10
CA PRO A 174 -2.37 -24.39 -3.45
C PRO A 174 -1.36 -25.16 -4.34
N ARG A 175 -1.70 -25.55 -5.55
CA ARG A 175 -0.91 -26.50 -6.36
C ARG A 175 -0.14 -25.91 -7.55
N ASN A 176 -0.32 -24.65 -7.92
CA ASN A 176 0.39 -24.05 -9.06
C ASN A 176 1.31 -22.91 -8.63
N PHE A 177 2.61 -23.14 -8.71
CA PHE A 177 3.68 -22.20 -8.33
C PHE A 177 3.79 -20.93 -9.18
N THR A 178 3.04 -20.82 -10.25
CA THR A 178 3.12 -19.71 -11.22
C THR A 178 2.07 -18.62 -11.03
N ALA A 179 1.19 -18.74 -10.04
CA ALA A 179 0.13 -17.77 -9.86
C ALA A 179 0.59 -16.60 -8.96
N LYS A 180 0.08 -15.42 -9.27
CA LYS A 180 0.34 -14.16 -8.60
C LYS A 180 -0.03 -14.26 -7.12
N PHE A 181 0.93 -14.04 -6.23
CA PHE A 181 0.72 -13.88 -4.79
C PHE A 181 0.37 -12.43 -4.54
N ASP A 182 -0.79 -12.16 -3.93
CA ASP A 182 -1.00 -10.90 -3.25
C ASP A 182 -0.34 -11.04 -1.87
N LEU A 183 0.88 -10.56 -1.74
CA LEU A 183 1.57 -10.53 -0.47
C LEU A 183 1.09 -9.33 0.32
N VAL A 184 0.63 -9.57 1.53
CA VAL A 184 0.20 -8.53 2.46
C VAL A 184 1.19 -8.52 3.63
N TYR A 185 1.75 -7.37 3.88
CA TYR A 185 2.70 -7.14 4.95
C TYR A 185 1.96 -6.69 6.21
N HIS A 186 2.22 -7.32 7.33
CA HIS A 186 1.60 -7.01 8.62
C HIS A 186 2.66 -6.90 9.70
N ASP A 187 2.61 -5.83 10.50
CA ASP A 187 3.44 -5.71 11.70
C ASP A 187 2.75 -6.38 12.89
N PRO A 188 3.35 -7.40 13.51
CA PRO A 188 2.76 -8.10 14.64
C PRO A 188 2.93 -7.38 15.98
N CYS A 189 3.57 -6.21 16.04
CA CYS A 189 3.81 -5.51 17.31
C CYS A 189 2.55 -5.01 18.04
N SER A 190 1.35 -5.30 17.54
CA SER A 190 0.10 -4.75 18.06
C SER A 190 -0.87 -5.73 18.72
N TRP A 191 -0.45 -6.96 19.03
CA TRP A 191 -1.32 -7.96 19.66
C TRP A 191 -0.94 -8.23 21.12
N TYR A 192 -0.69 -7.18 21.89
CA TYR A 192 -0.64 -7.26 23.37
C TYR A 192 -1.44 -6.13 23.99
#